data_90072f47f95afbb3d1888f3fd29ddbb0
#
_entry.id   90072f47f95afbb3d1888f3fd29ddbb0
#
_cell.length_a   1.000
_cell.length_b   1.000
_cell.length_c   1.000
_cell.angle_alpha   90.00
_cell.angle_beta   90.00
_cell.angle_gamma   90.00
#
_symmetry.space_group_name_H-M   'P 1'
#
loop_
_entity.id
_entity.type
_entity.pdbx_description
1 polymer ?
#
loop_
_entity_poly.entity_id
_entity_poly.type
_entity_poly.pdbx_seq_one_letter_code
_entity_poly.pdbx_strand_id
1 'polypeptide(L)'
;MRRQCTSVTVHPEIQKGAPVFSGTRVRVETFYDYIRLGASVSEFLNEFPSITPDQAYEVYELYRNQYTLEQIAAIANGPGTLRLATGH
;
A
#
# COMPACT_ATOMS: atom_id res chain seq x y z
N MET A 1 -7.64 -18.95 3.44
CA MET A 1 -8.14 -17.70 2.96
C MET A 1 -7.02 -16.80 2.50
N ARG A 2 -7.17 -16.25 1.34
CA ARG A 2 -6.13 -15.39 0.80
C ARG A 2 -6.29 -13.98 1.28
N ARG A 3 -5.17 -13.33 1.52
CA ARG A 3 -5.21 -11.93 1.82
C ARG A 3 -5.48 -11.13 0.55
N GLN A 4 -6.35 -10.18 0.65
CA GLN A 4 -6.58 -9.20 -0.40
C GLN A 4 -6.40 -7.82 0.16
N CYS A 5 -5.68 -7.00 -0.55
CA CYS A 5 -5.46 -5.63 -0.13
C CYS A 5 -6.23 -4.71 -1.05
N THR A 6 -7.41 -4.30 -0.62
CA THR A 6 -8.23 -3.41 -1.42
C THR A 6 -7.89 -1.96 -1.20
N SER A 7 -7.02 -1.67 -0.24
CA SER A 7 -6.62 -0.31 0.05
C SER A 7 -5.51 0.21 -0.85
N VAL A 8 -4.92 -0.66 -1.66
CA VAL A 8 -3.79 -0.28 -2.51
C VAL A 8 -4.10 -0.66 -3.94
N THR A 9 -3.73 0.22 -4.85
CA THR A 9 -3.93 0.03 -6.29
C THR A 9 -2.59 0.22 -6.99
N VAL A 10 -2.38 -0.56 -8.04
CA VAL A 10 -1.23 -0.40 -8.91
C VAL A 10 -1.76 -0.24 -10.33
N HIS A 11 -1.45 0.89 -10.94
CA HIS A 11 -1.89 1.17 -12.30
C HIS A 11 -0.77 1.91 -13.01
N PRO A 12 -0.39 1.47 -14.22
CA PRO A 12 0.79 2.04 -14.87
C PRO A 12 0.70 3.53 -15.13
N GLU A 13 -0.50 4.09 -15.21
CA GLU A 13 -0.66 5.50 -15.48
C GLU A 13 -0.74 6.35 -14.22
N ILE A 14 -0.73 5.72 -13.03
CA ILE A 14 -0.77 6.44 -11.79
C ILE A 14 0.58 6.26 -11.12
N GLN A 15 1.30 7.36 -10.94
CA GLN A 15 2.62 7.35 -10.32
C GLN A 15 3.54 6.29 -10.93
N LYS A 16 3.40 6.11 -12.25
CA LYS A 16 4.25 5.20 -13.02
C LYS A 16 4.22 3.76 -12.52
N GLY A 17 3.07 3.35 -12.00
CA GLY A 17 2.91 1.99 -11.54
C GLY A 17 3.32 1.72 -10.11
N ALA A 18 3.68 2.75 -9.37
CA ALA A 18 3.97 2.56 -7.95
C ALA A 18 2.68 2.27 -7.18
N PRO A 19 2.75 1.52 -6.10
CA PRO A 19 1.54 1.27 -5.31
C PRO A 19 1.06 2.57 -4.66
N VAL A 20 -0.23 2.83 -4.81
CA VAL A 20 -0.86 4.02 -4.24
C VAL A 20 -2.07 3.59 -3.43
N PHE A 21 -2.50 4.46 -2.52
CA PHE A 21 -3.76 4.23 -1.83
C PHE A 21 -4.90 4.31 -2.85
N SER A 22 -5.79 3.33 -2.80
CA SER A 22 -6.87 3.23 -3.78
C SER A 22 -7.69 4.51 -3.82
N GLY A 23 -8.00 4.96 -5.02
CA GLY A 23 -8.77 6.18 -5.20
C GLY A 23 -7.97 7.46 -5.04
N THR A 24 -6.66 7.37 -4.85
CA THR A 24 -5.82 8.54 -4.69
C THR A 24 -4.57 8.39 -5.54
N ARG A 25 -3.77 9.46 -5.57
CA ARG A 25 -2.44 9.39 -6.17
C ARG A 25 -1.34 9.34 -5.13
N VAL A 26 -1.69 9.12 -3.87
CA VAL A 26 -0.71 9.11 -2.78
C VAL A 26 -0.03 7.75 -2.73
N ARG A 27 1.28 7.75 -2.87
CA ARG A 27 2.03 6.50 -2.89
C ARG A 27 2.15 5.90 -1.50
N VAL A 28 2.10 4.57 -1.45
CA VAL A 28 2.32 3.86 -0.20
C VAL A 28 3.70 4.16 0.35
N GLU A 29 4.66 4.39 -0.54
CA GLU A 29 6.01 4.77 -0.12
C GLU A 29 6.00 6.04 0.75
N THR A 30 5.15 6.99 0.41
CA THR A 30 5.02 8.22 1.20
C THR A 30 4.59 7.90 2.62
N PHE A 31 3.62 6.99 2.77
CA PHE A 31 3.18 6.57 4.09
C PHE A 31 4.32 5.89 4.86
N TYR A 32 5.04 5.01 4.19
CA TYR A 32 6.17 4.34 4.83
C TYR A 32 7.20 5.34 5.32
N ASP A 33 7.48 6.38 4.52
CA ASP A 33 8.43 7.39 4.93
C ASP A 33 7.96 8.15 6.16
N TYR A 34 6.67 8.52 6.21
CA TYR A 34 6.13 9.22 7.37
C TYR A 34 6.31 8.39 8.64
N ILE A 35 5.93 7.11 8.57
CA ILE A 35 6.00 6.25 9.75
C ILE A 35 7.45 6.02 10.15
N ARG A 36 8.32 5.80 9.17
CA ARG A 36 9.73 5.56 9.47
C ARG A 36 10.37 6.76 10.14
N LEU A 37 9.92 7.95 9.80
CA LEU A 37 10.47 9.16 10.38
C LEU A 37 9.81 9.56 11.69
N GLY A 38 8.90 8.74 12.21
CA GLY A 38 8.33 8.94 13.52
C GLY A 38 6.93 9.53 13.55
N ALA A 39 6.32 9.78 12.41
CA ALA A 39 4.97 10.29 12.38
C ALA A 39 3.97 9.19 12.73
N SER A 40 2.85 9.60 13.31
CA SER A 40 1.78 8.67 13.59
C SER A 40 0.85 8.54 12.40
N VAL A 41 0.01 7.49 12.43
CA VAL A 41 -1.00 7.34 11.40
C VAL A 41 -1.94 8.54 11.38
N SER A 42 -2.29 9.06 12.56
CA SER A 42 -3.15 10.23 12.64
C SER A 42 -2.53 11.44 11.95
N GLU A 43 -1.24 11.64 12.14
CA GLU A 43 -0.56 12.76 11.50
C GLU A 43 -0.57 12.60 9.98
N PHE A 44 -0.35 11.38 9.52
CA PHE A 44 -0.41 11.12 8.09
C PHE A 44 -1.80 11.42 7.53
N LEU A 45 -2.84 10.99 8.24
CA LEU A 45 -4.20 11.20 7.78
C LEU A 45 -4.58 12.68 7.75
N ASN A 46 -4.02 13.46 8.66
CA ASN A 46 -4.24 14.91 8.63
C ASN A 46 -3.66 15.55 7.37
N GLU A 47 -2.53 15.03 6.91
CA GLU A 47 -1.89 15.56 5.71
C GLU A 47 -2.59 15.09 4.44
N PHE A 48 -3.19 13.90 4.47
CA PHE A 48 -3.78 13.31 3.28
C PHE A 48 -5.22 12.90 3.56
N PRO A 49 -6.12 13.88 3.64
CA PRO A 49 -7.50 13.59 4.05
C PRO A 49 -8.30 12.74 3.08
N SER A 50 -7.81 12.56 1.85
CA SER A 50 -8.49 11.67 0.91
C SER A 50 -8.30 10.21 1.25
N ILE A 51 -7.41 9.87 2.17
CA ILE A 51 -7.17 8.50 2.59
C ILE A 51 -8.01 8.24 3.82
N THR A 52 -8.75 7.11 3.82
CA THR A 52 -9.57 6.77 4.98
C THR A 52 -8.72 6.13 6.07
N PRO A 53 -9.18 6.20 7.32
CA PRO A 53 -8.46 5.50 8.38
C PRO A 53 -8.32 4.00 8.12
N ASP A 54 -9.34 3.36 7.55
CA ASP A 54 -9.27 1.92 7.27
C ASP A 54 -8.14 1.63 6.29
N GLN A 55 -8.00 2.45 5.25
CA GLN A 55 -6.93 2.27 4.30
C GLN A 55 -5.57 2.42 4.96
N ALA A 56 -5.42 3.46 5.75
CA ALA A 56 -4.13 3.73 6.39
C ALA A 56 -3.76 2.62 7.36
N TYR A 57 -4.70 2.13 8.13
CA TYR A 57 -4.39 1.10 9.10
C TYR A 57 -4.13 -0.25 8.45
N GLU A 58 -4.77 -0.54 7.34
CA GLU A 58 -4.45 -1.77 6.61
C GLU A 58 -3.01 -1.72 6.12
N VAL A 59 -2.59 -0.59 5.56
CA VAL A 59 -1.22 -0.46 5.08
C VAL A 59 -0.24 -0.42 6.25
N TYR A 60 -0.65 0.16 7.37
CA TYR A 60 0.19 0.16 8.56
C TYR A 60 0.47 -1.26 9.04
N GLU A 61 -0.51 -2.14 8.97
CA GLU A 61 -0.30 -3.54 9.30
C GLU A 61 0.74 -4.17 8.39
N LEU A 62 0.68 -3.84 7.10
CA LEU A 62 1.68 -4.35 6.18
C LEU A 62 3.07 -3.84 6.54
N TYR A 63 3.15 -2.57 6.90
CA TYR A 63 4.43 -2.00 7.32
C TYR A 63 4.98 -2.71 8.55
N ARG A 64 4.12 -2.94 9.53
CA ARG A 64 4.55 -3.60 10.76
C ARG A 64 5.02 -5.03 10.50
N ASN A 65 4.47 -5.69 9.50
CA ASN A 65 4.86 -7.04 9.14
C ASN A 65 5.99 -7.06 8.12
N GLN A 66 6.61 -5.91 7.90
CA GLN A 66 7.81 -5.76 7.09
C GLN A 66 7.61 -6.09 5.62
N TYR A 67 6.42 -5.86 5.11
CA TYR A 67 6.19 -6.00 3.69
C TYR A 67 6.94 -4.92 2.93
N THR A 68 7.62 -5.32 1.88
CA THR A 68 8.27 -4.36 0.99
C THR A 68 7.25 -3.76 0.05
N LEU A 69 7.64 -2.66 -0.58
CA LEU A 69 6.75 -2.04 -1.57
C LEU A 69 6.47 -3.00 -2.72
N GLU A 70 7.44 -3.80 -3.10
CA GLU A 70 7.24 -4.79 -4.14
C GLU A 70 6.21 -5.84 -3.73
N GLN A 71 6.28 -6.29 -2.49
CA GLN A 71 5.31 -7.27 -2.00
C GLN A 71 3.92 -6.68 -1.97
N ILE A 72 3.80 -5.42 -1.57
CA ILE A 72 2.51 -4.75 -1.55
C ILE A 72 1.96 -4.63 -2.97
N ALA A 73 2.80 -4.27 -3.92
CA ALA A 73 2.36 -4.18 -5.31
C ALA A 73 1.88 -5.52 -5.82
N ALA A 74 2.56 -6.60 -5.47
CA ALA A 74 2.14 -7.93 -5.90
C ALA A 74 0.79 -8.31 -5.33
N ILE A 75 0.55 -7.98 -4.06
CA ILE A 75 -0.74 -8.25 -3.43
C ILE A 75 -1.83 -7.46 -4.13
N ALA A 76 -1.56 -6.19 -4.43
CA ALA A 76 -2.54 -5.33 -5.07
C ALA A 76 -2.88 -5.80 -6.48
N ASN A 77 -1.90 -6.40 -7.17
CA ASN A 77 -2.13 -6.91 -8.52
C ASN A 77 -2.88 -8.23 -8.52
N GLY A 78 -3.02 -8.86 -7.36
CA GLY A 78 -3.84 -10.04 -7.25
C GLY A 78 -3.04 -11.32 -7.10
N PRO A 79 -3.71 -12.34 -6.61
CA PRO A 79 -3.03 -13.60 -6.30
C PRO A 79 -2.46 -14.31 -7.51
N GLY A 80 -3.05 -14.11 -8.68
CA GLY A 80 -2.54 -14.74 -9.87
C GLY A 80 -1.12 -14.31 -10.19
N THR A 81 -0.87 -13.03 -10.07
CA THR A 81 0.46 -12.50 -10.30
C THR A 81 1.46 -13.09 -9.31
N LEU A 82 1.07 -13.14 -8.07
CA LEU A 82 1.95 -13.67 -7.05
C LEU A 82 2.27 -15.13 -7.30
N ARG A 83 1.27 -15.88 -7.71
CA ARG A 83 1.44 -17.29 -8.00
C ARG A 83 2.41 -17.51 -9.13
N LEU A 84 2.29 -16.70 -10.16
CA LEU A 84 3.19 -16.81 -11.28
C LEU A 84 4.63 -16.49 -10.90
N ALA A 85 4.78 -15.58 -10.00
CA ALA A 85 6.12 -15.23 -9.56
C ALA A 85 6.77 -16.37 -8.82
N THR A 86 6.02 -17.09 -8.04
CA THR A 86 6.56 -18.20 -7.32
C THR A 86 6.73 -19.42 -8.19
N GLY A 87 6.04 -19.46 -9.22
CA GLY A 87 6.17 -20.37 -10.15
C GLY A 87 6.58 -21.53 -10.09
N HIS A 88 6.73 -21.61 -9.99
CA HIS A 88 6.99 -22.59 -10.10
C HIS A 88 6.85 -23.16 -10.42
#